data_8c603ed06f02dbe7c6ba168b545ea216
#
_entry.id   8c603ed06f02dbe7c6ba168b545ea216
#
_cell.length_a   1.000
_cell.length_b   1.000
_cell.length_c   1.000
_cell.angle_alpha   90.00
_cell.angle_beta   90.00
_cell.angle_gamma   90.00
#
_symmetry.space_group_name_H-M   'P 1'
#
loop_
_entity.id
_entity.type
_entity.pdbx_description
1 polymer ?
#
loop_
_entity_poly.entity_id
_entity_poly.type
_entity_poly.pdbx_seq_one_letter_code
_entity_poly.pdbx_strand_id
1 'polypeptide(L)'
;MSGQPQSPFFRLPRELRDIIYEHYAHDTEGVFYDYASDRLRYASQCKHQDKDALTRSCKLAYGEMQFVSVRANMITFLPGRSEADSITYNDLDSKAGRFERLVQSTRRMKMHILHHVAKGGCVTPTMVDGVALRYPGIARYYRKAYDAIKDGEQLHGTCGISDYDYQWRWQTSASFYDALHYTLELAASHPKFDELAAEASVTPHDSLGMMPPFIPGSQKAVLAWNPERGRIPTDTDLALECCLADSVLRNSLGWVDWPEPAVPVIWYFSATAVAANFLKRLPYAARMRIRLPIVIREERRAAEYCESHVRAIAPYLRENPSLRIELYVGFWTNLVHPFWLESLIHERDVGLISKQHLLRPFADFLDELSLISSGPSPVKGLSVHIEGRMDESVAAWGMIKHAASL
;
A
#
# COMPACT_ATOMS: atom_id res chain seq x y z
N MET A 1 -0.34 12.56 48.41
CA MET A 1 0.56 12.05 47.38
C MET A 1 1.97 12.14 47.90
N SER A 2 2.52 11.05 48.42
CA SER A 2 3.88 11.01 48.95
C SER A 2 4.86 11.11 47.79
N GLY A 3 5.57 12.24 47.71
CA GLY A 3 6.60 12.45 46.70
C GLY A 3 7.71 11.40 46.84
N GLN A 4 8.20 10.89 45.74
CA GLN A 4 9.38 10.05 45.64
C GLN A 4 10.73 10.84 45.54
N PRO A 5 10.90 12.04 46.13
CA PRO A 5 12.16 12.79 46.07
C PRO A 5 13.28 12.16 46.89
N GLN A 6 13.05 11.01 47.55
CA GLN A 6 14.03 10.39 48.42
C GLN A 6 15.04 9.48 47.68
N SER A 7 14.73 9.03 46.45
CA SER A 7 15.71 8.27 45.67
C SER A 7 16.87 9.18 45.22
N PRO A 8 18.13 8.78 45.44
CA PRO A 8 19.28 9.52 44.91
C PRO A 8 19.22 9.79 43.41
N PHE A 9 18.61 8.90 42.66
CA PHE A 9 18.41 9.01 41.21
C PHE A 9 17.57 10.24 40.85
N PHE A 10 16.45 10.48 41.55
CA PHE A 10 15.59 11.64 41.27
C PHE A 10 16.10 12.98 41.79
N ARG A 11 17.22 12.97 42.53
CA ARG A 11 17.94 14.19 42.89
C ARG A 11 18.88 14.69 41.82
N LEU A 12 19.17 13.84 40.79
CA LEU A 12 19.94 14.25 39.64
C LEU A 12 19.14 15.27 38.79
N PRO A 13 19.79 16.25 38.17
CA PRO A 13 19.18 17.10 37.15
C PRO A 13 18.51 16.27 36.05
N ARG A 14 17.46 16.83 35.48
CA ARG A 14 16.68 16.13 34.44
C ARG A 14 17.55 15.67 33.26
N GLU A 15 18.48 16.49 32.87
CA GLU A 15 19.40 16.26 31.75
C GLU A 15 20.25 15.01 31.98
N LEU A 16 20.73 14.81 33.20
CA LEU A 16 21.52 13.62 33.55
C LEU A 16 20.63 12.36 33.57
N ARG A 17 19.40 12.48 34.08
CA ARG A 17 18.46 11.36 34.04
C ARG A 17 18.11 10.99 32.61
N ASP A 18 17.94 11.96 31.69
CA ASP A 18 17.67 11.70 30.28
C ASP A 18 18.80 10.92 29.62
N ILE A 19 20.06 11.23 29.92
CA ILE A 19 21.21 10.48 29.41
C ILE A 19 21.20 9.04 29.97
N ILE A 20 20.89 8.88 31.26
CA ILE A 20 20.79 7.54 31.85
C ILE A 20 19.66 6.72 31.22
N TYR A 21 18.50 7.36 31.00
CA TYR A 21 17.35 6.71 30.35
C TYR A 21 17.66 6.31 28.90
N GLU A 22 18.35 7.16 28.15
CA GLU A 22 18.76 6.83 26.77
C GLU A 22 19.72 5.64 26.77
N HIS A 23 20.72 5.64 27.66
CA HIS A 23 21.65 4.53 27.81
C HIS A 23 20.95 3.22 28.21
N TYR A 24 20.00 3.32 29.12
CA TYR A 24 19.22 2.18 29.60
C TYR A 24 18.33 1.60 28.49
N ALA A 25 17.68 2.45 27.70
CA ALA A 25 16.77 2.06 26.64
C ALA A 25 17.48 1.74 25.31
N HIS A 26 18.77 2.09 25.17
CA HIS A 26 19.51 1.83 23.95
C HIS A 26 19.75 0.34 23.74
N ASP A 27 19.59 -0.09 22.49
CA ASP A 27 19.89 -1.43 22.00
C ASP A 27 20.75 -1.33 20.74
N THR A 28 21.86 -2.04 20.69
CA THR A 28 22.80 -1.99 19.55
C THR A 28 22.18 -2.50 18.26
N GLU A 29 21.22 -3.42 18.35
CA GLU A 29 20.48 -3.96 17.22
C GLU A 29 19.20 -3.16 16.92
N GLY A 30 18.89 -2.16 17.78
CA GLY A 30 17.70 -1.34 17.66
C GLY A 30 16.44 -1.99 18.23
N VAL A 31 15.30 -1.45 17.82
CA VAL A 31 13.98 -1.95 18.18
C VAL A 31 13.18 -2.22 16.93
N PHE A 32 12.30 -3.22 16.95
CA PHE A 32 11.33 -3.44 15.90
C PHE A 32 9.92 -3.17 16.42
N TYR A 33 9.08 -2.70 15.53
CA TYR A 33 7.67 -2.51 15.84
C TYR A 33 6.91 -3.80 15.56
N ASP A 34 6.35 -4.37 16.62
CA ASP A 34 5.47 -5.53 16.55
C ASP A 34 4.03 -5.05 16.30
N TYR A 35 3.57 -5.24 15.07
CA TYR A 35 2.25 -4.81 14.64
C TYR A 35 1.11 -5.49 15.43
N ALA A 36 1.25 -6.79 15.73
CA ALA A 36 0.21 -7.57 16.39
C ALA A 36 -0.03 -7.08 17.83
N SER A 37 1.03 -6.74 18.58
CA SER A 37 0.91 -6.24 19.95
C SER A 37 0.88 -4.71 20.06
N ASP A 38 1.05 -3.99 18.95
CA ASP A 38 1.14 -2.53 18.89
C ASP A 38 2.24 -1.96 19.82
N ARG A 39 3.43 -2.60 19.81
CA ARG A 39 4.53 -2.23 20.71
C ARG A 39 5.88 -2.27 20.02
N LEU A 40 6.79 -1.44 20.50
CA LEU A 40 8.21 -1.58 20.19
C LEU A 40 8.80 -2.72 21.02
N ARG A 41 9.54 -3.61 20.37
CA ARG A 41 10.29 -4.70 21.01
C ARG A 41 11.76 -4.57 20.70
N TYR A 42 12.60 -4.89 21.66
CA TYR A 42 14.06 -4.87 21.48
C TYR A 42 14.51 -6.04 20.59
N ALA A 43 15.38 -5.73 19.63
CA ALA A 43 15.87 -6.72 18.66
C ALA A 43 16.87 -7.70 19.29
N SER A 44 17.71 -7.21 20.21
CA SER A 44 18.58 -8.09 20.97
C SER A 44 17.74 -9.00 21.85
N GLN A 45 17.74 -10.29 21.54
CA GLN A 45 17.10 -11.33 22.36
C GLN A 45 17.87 -11.60 23.66
N CYS A 46 18.52 -10.59 24.24
CA CYS A 46 19.15 -10.71 25.56
C CYS A 46 18.07 -11.06 26.59
N LYS A 47 17.89 -12.34 26.80
CA LYS A 47 16.84 -13.04 27.57
C LYS A 47 16.70 -12.58 29.04
N HIS A 48 17.49 -11.62 29.51
CA HIS A 48 17.57 -11.31 30.92
C HIS A 48 17.44 -9.82 31.31
N GLN A 49 17.29 -8.90 30.36
CA GLN A 49 17.08 -7.49 30.71
C GLN A 49 15.70 -7.04 30.27
N ASP A 50 14.80 -6.97 31.23
CA ASP A 50 13.52 -6.28 31.10
C ASP A 50 13.78 -4.76 31.01
N LYS A 51 14.07 -4.28 29.79
CA LYS A 51 14.33 -2.86 29.54
C LYS A 51 13.12 -1.96 29.82
N ASP A 52 11.96 -2.55 30.12
CA ASP A 52 10.77 -1.84 30.56
C ASP A 52 10.65 -1.77 32.09
N ALA A 53 11.50 -2.47 32.85
CA ALA A 53 11.40 -2.52 34.29
C ALA A 53 11.52 -1.14 34.94
N LEU A 54 12.44 -0.30 34.46
CA LEU A 54 12.61 1.06 34.95
C LEU A 54 11.38 1.94 34.67
N THR A 55 10.80 1.81 33.49
CA THR A 55 9.55 2.50 33.10
C THR A 55 8.39 2.14 34.05
N ARG A 56 8.35 0.87 34.49
CA ARG A 56 7.30 0.37 35.41
C ARG A 56 7.58 0.64 36.88
N SER A 57 8.77 1.13 37.24
CA SER A 57 9.19 1.31 38.64
C SER A 57 8.39 2.39 39.38
N CYS A 58 8.07 3.51 38.72
CA CYS A 58 7.27 4.58 39.29
C CYS A 58 6.68 5.52 38.21
N LYS A 59 5.64 6.30 38.60
CA LYS A 59 4.97 7.25 37.72
C LYS A 59 5.90 8.33 37.16
N LEU A 60 6.89 8.77 37.94
CA LEU A 60 7.84 9.79 37.48
C LEU A 60 8.74 9.21 36.38
N ALA A 61 9.34 8.03 36.62
CA ALA A 61 10.14 7.35 35.59
C ALA A 61 9.30 7.05 34.36
N TYR A 62 8.07 6.56 34.50
CA TYR A 62 7.15 6.34 33.39
C TYR A 62 6.97 7.59 32.53
N GLY A 63 6.64 8.73 33.13
CA GLY A 63 6.46 9.99 32.44
C GLY A 63 7.74 10.53 31.80
N GLU A 64 8.89 10.34 32.46
CA GLU A 64 10.18 10.78 31.96
C GLU A 64 10.73 9.90 30.82
N MET A 65 10.47 8.60 30.86
CA MET A 65 10.91 7.63 29.85
C MET A 65 9.97 7.53 28.66
N GLN A 66 8.86 8.25 28.66
CA GLN A 66 7.95 8.24 27.53
C GLN A 66 8.69 8.58 26.24
N PHE A 67 8.59 7.71 25.23
CA PHE A 67 9.25 7.81 23.92
C PHE A 67 10.80 7.78 23.96
N VAL A 68 11.44 7.39 25.07
CA VAL A 68 12.90 7.26 25.11
C VAL A 68 13.37 6.19 24.12
N SER A 69 12.70 5.05 24.03
CA SER A 69 13.03 3.99 23.07
C SER A 69 12.98 4.48 21.61
N VAL A 70 12.07 5.41 21.28
CA VAL A 70 11.94 5.98 19.94
C VAL A 70 13.12 6.89 19.57
N ARG A 71 13.66 7.63 20.54
CA ARG A 71 14.78 8.55 20.29
C ARG A 71 16.16 7.90 20.44
N ALA A 72 16.26 6.83 21.22
CA ALA A 72 17.52 6.17 21.55
C ALA A 72 17.87 5.00 20.62
N ASN A 73 16.93 4.54 19.78
CA ASN A 73 17.12 3.35 18.95
C ASN A 73 16.78 3.59 17.48
N MET A 74 17.44 2.86 16.63
CA MET A 74 16.98 2.59 15.28
C MET A 74 15.66 1.79 15.37
N ILE A 75 14.66 2.17 14.57
CA ILE A 75 13.35 1.52 14.59
C ILE A 75 13.15 0.77 13.28
N THR A 76 12.94 -0.54 13.37
CA THR A 76 12.68 -1.38 12.20
C THR A 76 11.18 -1.70 12.10
N PHE A 77 10.61 -1.50 10.90
CA PHE A 77 9.26 -1.87 10.55
C PHE A 77 9.27 -3.01 9.55
N LEU A 78 8.43 -4.00 9.81
CA LEU A 78 8.17 -5.15 8.94
C LEU A 78 6.70 -5.14 8.48
N PRO A 79 6.36 -5.88 7.41
CA PRO A 79 4.98 -6.03 6.98
C PRO A 79 4.09 -6.55 8.11
N GLY A 80 2.96 -5.86 8.33
CA GLY A 80 2.07 -6.10 9.47
C GLY A 80 0.97 -7.10 9.15
N ARG A 81 0.72 -8.03 10.09
CA ARG A 81 -0.43 -8.92 10.08
C ARG A 81 -0.91 -9.12 11.52
N SER A 82 -2.25 -9.25 11.70
CA SER A 82 -2.79 -9.62 13.00
C SER A 82 -2.61 -11.12 13.24
N GLU A 83 -2.14 -11.50 14.43
CA GLU A 83 -2.07 -12.91 14.82
C GLU A 83 -3.47 -13.56 14.97
N ALA A 84 -4.51 -12.72 15.16
CA ALA A 84 -5.89 -13.18 15.24
C ALA A 84 -6.45 -13.61 13.87
N ASP A 85 -5.80 -13.22 12.77
CA ASP A 85 -6.20 -13.61 11.44
C ASP A 85 -5.87 -15.09 11.22
N SER A 86 -6.90 -15.94 11.10
CA SER A 86 -6.71 -17.34 10.71
C SER A 86 -6.15 -17.41 9.29
N ILE A 87 -5.25 -18.36 9.04
CA ILE A 87 -4.74 -18.61 7.70
C ILE A 87 -5.80 -19.47 6.99
N THR A 88 -6.65 -18.81 6.21
CA THR A 88 -7.51 -19.46 5.23
C THR A 88 -6.74 -19.63 3.91
N TYR A 89 -7.24 -20.47 3.02
CA TYR A 89 -6.56 -20.81 1.76
C TYR A 89 -6.12 -19.57 0.94
N ASN A 90 -6.95 -18.50 0.90
CA ASN A 90 -6.64 -17.24 0.19
C ASN A 90 -6.49 -16.04 1.13
N ASP A 91 -6.53 -16.26 2.44
CA ASP A 91 -6.42 -15.22 3.48
C ASP A 91 -7.32 -13.97 3.25
N LEU A 92 -8.43 -14.17 2.51
CA LEU A 92 -9.33 -13.08 2.11
C LEU A 92 -10.16 -12.55 3.27
N ASP A 93 -10.27 -13.32 4.37
CA ASP A 93 -11.00 -12.94 5.56
C ASP A 93 -10.13 -12.15 6.54
N SER A 94 -8.81 -12.16 6.35
CA SER A 94 -7.92 -11.29 7.12
C SER A 94 -8.21 -9.81 6.82
N LYS A 95 -7.90 -8.94 7.76
CA LYS A 95 -8.11 -7.49 7.58
C LYS A 95 -7.39 -6.94 6.34
N ALA A 96 -6.18 -7.43 6.07
CA ALA A 96 -5.39 -7.05 4.91
C ALA A 96 -5.99 -7.60 3.60
N GLY A 97 -6.43 -8.88 3.59
CA GLY A 97 -7.09 -9.49 2.43
C GLY A 97 -8.43 -8.84 2.11
N ARG A 98 -9.24 -8.51 3.12
CA ARG A 98 -10.49 -7.75 2.95
C ARG A 98 -10.23 -6.37 2.35
N PHE A 99 -9.21 -5.67 2.83
CA PHE A 99 -8.84 -4.36 2.30
C PHE A 99 -8.39 -4.44 0.85
N GLU A 100 -7.52 -5.40 0.49
CA GLU A 100 -7.10 -5.63 -0.89
C GLU A 100 -8.29 -5.88 -1.80
N ARG A 101 -9.17 -6.79 -1.41
CA ARG A 101 -10.39 -7.11 -2.16
C ARG A 101 -11.28 -5.88 -2.37
N LEU A 102 -11.46 -5.07 -1.31
CA LEU A 102 -12.26 -3.86 -1.37
C LEU A 102 -11.64 -2.82 -2.31
N VAL A 103 -10.33 -2.59 -2.23
CA VAL A 103 -9.60 -1.68 -3.12
C VAL A 103 -9.74 -2.11 -4.57
N GLN A 104 -9.50 -3.38 -4.87
CA GLN A 104 -9.60 -3.90 -6.24
C GLN A 104 -11.03 -3.81 -6.79
N SER A 105 -12.02 -4.18 -5.98
CA SER A 105 -13.43 -4.11 -6.38
C SER A 105 -13.85 -2.67 -6.68
N THR A 106 -13.56 -1.73 -5.78
CA THR A 106 -13.94 -0.32 -5.96
C THR A 106 -13.23 0.32 -7.14
N ARG A 107 -11.96 -0.04 -7.41
CA ARG A 107 -11.22 0.40 -8.59
C ARG A 107 -11.90 -0.04 -9.88
N ARG A 108 -12.25 -1.32 -9.98
CA ARG A 108 -12.98 -1.86 -11.14
C ARG A 108 -14.32 -1.17 -11.34
N MET A 109 -15.06 -0.96 -10.26
CA MET A 109 -16.34 -0.25 -10.32
C MET A 109 -16.17 1.18 -10.83
N LYS A 110 -15.18 1.91 -10.33
CA LYS A 110 -14.86 3.27 -10.81
C LYS A 110 -14.50 3.28 -12.30
N MET A 111 -13.73 2.30 -12.75
CA MET A 111 -13.39 2.17 -14.18
C MET A 111 -14.64 1.89 -15.04
N HIS A 112 -15.53 1.02 -14.59
CA HIS A 112 -16.79 0.74 -15.28
C HIS A 112 -17.68 1.99 -15.34
N ILE A 113 -17.81 2.72 -14.23
CA ILE A 113 -18.53 4.01 -14.21
C ILE A 113 -17.88 5.00 -15.18
N LEU A 114 -16.53 5.14 -15.15
CA LEU A 114 -15.82 6.04 -16.05
C LEU A 114 -16.10 5.73 -17.51
N HIS A 115 -16.06 4.45 -17.89
CA HIS A 115 -16.38 4.04 -19.25
C HIS A 115 -17.80 4.48 -19.67
N HIS A 116 -18.79 4.24 -18.82
CA HIS A 116 -20.19 4.57 -19.06
C HIS A 116 -20.40 6.09 -19.20
N VAL A 117 -19.89 6.87 -18.26
CA VAL A 117 -20.03 8.33 -18.27
C VAL A 117 -19.23 8.98 -19.40
N ALA A 118 -18.07 8.42 -19.77
CA ALA A 118 -17.29 8.90 -20.92
C ALA A 118 -18.02 8.64 -22.26
N LYS A 119 -18.59 7.43 -22.44
CA LYS A 119 -19.45 7.09 -23.59
C LYS A 119 -20.68 8.00 -23.66
N GLY A 120 -21.23 8.38 -22.51
CA GLY A 120 -22.33 9.33 -22.40
C GLY A 120 -21.94 10.81 -22.58
N GLY A 121 -20.67 11.10 -22.88
CA GLY A 121 -20.17 12.46 -23.18
C GLY A 121 -19.86 13.31 -21.95
N CYS A 122 -19.83 12.75 -20.74
CA CYS A 122 -19.49 13.49 -19.52
C CYS A 122 -18.00 13.81 -19.39
N VAL A 123 -17.15 13.12 -20.14
CA VAL A 123 -15.71 13.36 -20.18
C VAL A 123 -15.36 14.09 -21.47
N THR A 124 -14.70 15.24 -21.36
CA THR A 124 -14.30 16.06 -22.50
C THR A 124 -12.81 15.93 -22.80
N PRO A 125 -12.36 16.20 -24.04
CA PRO A 125 -10.92 16.23 -24.36
C PRO A 125 -10.12 17.15 -23.43
N THR A 126 -10.68 18.31 -23.07
CA THR A 126 -10.04 19.27 -22.15
C THR A 126 -9.83 18.67 -20.76
N MET A 127 -10.77 17.87 -20.25
CA MET A 127 -10.59 17.14 -18.99
C MET A 127 -9.46 16.13 -19.11
N VAL A 128 -9.42 15.36 -20.21
CA VAL A 128 -8.35 14.38 -20.47
C VAL A 128 -6.97 15.04 -20.55
N ASP A 129 -6.87 16.20 -21.19
CA ASP A 129 -5.63 16.96 -21.23
C ASP A 129 -5.21 17.49 -19.84
N GLY A 130 -6.18 17.96 -19.05
CA GLY A 130 -5.94 18.35 -17.65
C GLY A 130 -5.44 17.21 -16.78
N VAL A 131 -6.03 16.03 -16.93
CA VAL A 131 -5.59 14.79 -16.25
C VAL A 131 -4.17 14.41 -16.70
N ALA A 132 -3.90 14.43 -18.01
CA ALA A 132 -2.61 14.10 -18.59
C ALA A 132 -1.50 15.08 -18.15
N LEU A 133 -1.83 16.34 -17.96
CA LEU A 133 -0.90 17.34 -17.40
C LEU A 133 -0.58 17.08 -15.92
N ARG A 134 -1.58 16.66 -15.15
CA ARG A 134 -1.43 16.34 -13.72
C ARG A 134 -0.70 15.02 -13.47
N TYR A 135 -0.85 14.05 -14.38
CA TYR A 135 -0.27 12.70 -14.29
C TYR A 135 0.52 12.36 -15.56
N PRO A 136 1.68 13.00 -15.80
CA PRO A 136 2.42 12.88 -17.06
C PRO A 136 2.91 11.46 -17.32
N GLY A 137 3.24 10.68 -16.30
CA GLY A 137 3.71 9.28 -16.43
C GLY A 137 2.71 8.36 -17.15
N ILE A 138 1.41 8.62 -17.00
CA ILE A 138 0.35 7.82 -17.63
C ILE A 138 -0.35 8.54 -18.79
N ALA A 139 0.02 9.77 -19.11
CA ALA A 139 -0.69 10.65 -20.04
C ALA A 139 -0.98 10.00 -21.40
N ARG A 140 0.01 9.30 -21.98
CA ARG A 140 -0.10 8.62 -23.27
C ARG A 140 -1.18 7.54 -23.26
N TYR A 141 -1.17 6.73 -22.23
CA TYR A 141 -2.12 5.61 -22.08
C TYR A 141 -3.51 6.11 -21.79
N TYR A 142 -3.61 7.15 -20.97
CA TYR A 142 -4.89 7.74 -20.59
C TYR A 142 -5.60 8.36 -21.80
N ARG A 143 -4.88 9.07 -22.67
CA ARG A 143 -5.41 9.60 -23.93
C ARG A 143 -5.84 8.49 -24.88
N LYS A 144 -5.00 7.46 -25.05
CA LYS A 144 -5.35 6.32 -25.91
C LYS A 144 -6.64 5.63 -25.44
N ALA A 145 -6.80 5.44 -24.12
CA ALA A 145 -8.02 4.87 -23.56
C ALA A 145 -9.25 5.73 -23.84
N TYR A 146 -9.12 7.06 -23.70
CA TYR A 146 -10.20 7.98 -23.99
C TYR A 146 -10.61 7.95 -25.48
N ASP A 147 -9.64 7.98 -26.38
CA ASP A 147 -9.89 7.96 -27.83
C ASP A 147 -10.62 6.66 -28.22
N ALA A 148 -10.19 5.52 -27.72
CA ALA A 148 -10.84 4.24 -27.95
C ALA A 148 -12.30 4.22 -27.45
N ILE A 149 -12.61 4.78 -26.29
CA ILE A 149 -13.99 4.92 -25.80
C ILE A 149 -14.82 5.80 -26.74
N LYS A 150 -14.24 6.92 -27.19
CA LYS A 150 -14.91 7.87 -28.07
C LYS A 150 -15.23 7.26 -29.44
N ASP A 151 -14.32 6.48 -29.99
CA ASP A 151 -14.46 5.83 -31.29
C ASP A 151 -15.42 4.62 -31.27
N GLY A 152 -15.99 4.32 -30.10
CA GLY A 152 -16.96 3.24 -29.91
C GLY A 152 -16.34 1.85 -30.05
N GLU A 153 -15.02 1.75 -29.96
CA GLU A 153 -14.34 0.47 -29.86
C GLU A 153 -14.88 -0.28 -28.65
N GLN A 154 -15.45 -1.45 -28.91
CA GLN A 154 -15.78 -2.38 -27.85
C GLN A 154 -14.45 -2.85 -27.25
N LEU A 155 -14.17 -2.29 -26.11
CA LEU A 155 -12.97 -2.59 -25.38
C LEU A 155 -13.17 -3.94 -24.74
N HIS A 156 -12.77 -4.97 -25.49
CA HIS A 156 -12.83 -6.35 -25.04
C HIS A 156 -12.06 -6.49 -23.72
N GLY A 157 -12.78 -6.83 -22.71
CA GLY A 157 -12.28 -7.33 -21.43
C GLY A 157 -12.23 -6.33 -20.31
N THR A 158 -11.89 -5.07 -20.51
CA THR A 158 -11.80 -4.11 -19.39
C THR A 158 -11.55 -2.69 -19.90
N CYS A 159 -12.58 -1.89 -19.94
CA CYS A 159 -12.53 -0.43 -19.99
C CYS A 159 -11.49 0.24 -20.92
N GLY A 160 -11.25 -0.27 -22.11
CA GLY A 160 -10.43 0.39 -23.12
C GLY A 160 -8.95 0.53 -22.86
N ILE A 161 -8.58 0.09 -21.77
CA ILE A 161 -7.20 -0.06 -21.38
C ILE A 161 -6.80 -1.51 -21.67
N SER A 162 -7.54 -2.18 -22.59
CA SER A 162 -7.68 -3.61 -22.69
C SER A 162 -6.41 -4.38 -23.03
N ASP A 163 -5.56 -3.88 -23.91
CA ASP A 163 -4.24 -4.49 -24.10
C ASP A 163 -3.35 -4.34 -22.85
N TYR A 164 -3.75 -3.39 -22.03
CA TYR A 164 -3.12 -3.10 -20.75
C TYR A 164 -3.75 -3.86 -19.62
N ASP A 165 -5.07 -3.99 -19.57
CA ASP A 165 -5.82 -4.40 -18.41
C ASP A 165 -5.94 -5.92 -18.29
N TYR A 166 -6.04 -6.66 -19.39
CA TYR A 166 -6.05 -8.12 -19.34
C TYR A 166 -4.70 -8.68 -18.85
N GLN A 167 -3.61 -8.04 -19.27
CA GLN A 167 -2.24 -8.37 -18.83
C GLN A 167 -1.88 -7.71 -17.49
N TRP A 168 -2.63 -6.67 -17.03
CA TRP A 168 -2.24 -5.75 -15.96
C TRP A 168 -3.25 -5.66 -14.81
N ARG A 169 -4.20 -6.56 -14.73
CA ARG A 169 -5.22 -6.58 -13.65
C ARG A 169 -4.66 -6.36 -12.24
N TRP A 170 -3.37 -6.62 -12.07
CA TRP A 170 -2.70 -6.72 -10.79
C TRP A 170 -1.61 -5.68 -10.56
N GLN A 171 -1.29 -4.84 -11.56
CA GLN A 171 -0.12 -3.97 -11.54
C GLN A 171 -0.38 -2.58 -12.13
N THR A 172 -1.59 -2.08 -12.07
CA THR A 172 -1.88 -0.73 -12.55
C THR A 172 -1.32 0.29 -11.56
N SER A 173 -0.53 1.25 -12.06
CA SER A 173 0.14 2.23 -11.22
C SER A 173 -0.82 3.00 -10.33
N ALA A 174 -0.34 3.41 -9.16
CA ALA A 174 -1.08 4.26 -8.24
C ALA A 174 -1.54 5.55 -8.92
N SER A 175 -0.70 6.12 -9.78
CA SER A 175 -1.01 7.33 -10.54
C SER A 175 -2.19 7.14 -11.49
N PHE A 176 -2.39 5.95 -12.03
CA PHE A 176 -3.54 5.64 -12.87
C PHE A 176 -4.85 5.71 -12.07
N TYR A 177 -4.89 5.16 -10.88
CA TYR A 177 -6.10 5.21 -10.05
C TYR A 177 -6.38 6.59 -9.49
N ASP A 178 -5.35 7.38 -9.21
CA ASP A 178 -5.51 8.79 -8.86
C ASP A 178 -6.08 9.58 -10.05
N ALA A 179 -5.61 9.32 -11.26
CA ALA A 179 -6.14 9.91 -12.48
C ALA A 179 -7.59 9.50 -12.75
N LEU A 180 -7.91 8.22 -12.55
CA LEU A 180 -9.27 7.68 -12.64
C LEU A 180 -10.22 8.42 -11.69
N HIS A 181 -9.84 8.52 -10.42
CA HIS A 181 -10.66 9.21 -9.43
C HIS A 181 -10.84 10.68 -9.76
N TYR A 182 -9.74 11.37 -10.09
CA TYR A 182 -9.78 12.78 -10.48
C TYR A 182 -10.63 13.04 -11.73
N THR A 183 -10.61 12.14 -12.71
CA THR A 183 -11.48 12.27 -13.90
C THR A 183 -12.95 12.13 -13.53
N LEU A 184 -13.28 11.19 -12.65
CA LEU A 184 -14.66 11.03 -12.16
C LEU A 184 -15.12 12.27 -11.37
N GLU A 185 -14.25 12.87 -10.55
CA GLU A 185 -14.54 14.14 -9.86
C GLU A 185 -14.85 15.28 -10.85
N LEU A 186 -14.05 15.41 -11.92
CA LEU A 186 -14.29 16.41 -12.96
C LEU A 186 -15.60 16.15 -13.71
N ALA A 187 -15.85 14.88 -14.08
CA ALA A 187 -17.05 14.48 -14.80
C ALA A 187 -18.32 14.63 -13.96
N ALA A 188 -18.22 14.60 -12.62
CA ALA A 188 -19.35 14.75 -11.71
C ALA A 188 -20.06 16.12 -11.83
N SER A 189 -19.41 17.13 -12.41
CA SER A 189 -20.04 18.42 -12.72
C SER A 189 -21.01 18.38 -13.89
N HIS A 190 -21.02 17.29 -14.70
CA HIS A 190 -21.88 17.15 -15.87
C HIS A 190 -23.33 16.77 -15.46
N PRO A 191 -24.38 17.42 -16.02
CA PRO A 191 -25.78 17.22 -15.60
C PRO A 191 -26.27 15.77 -15.69
N LYS A 192 -25.73 14.97 -16.62
CA LYS A 192 -26.12 13.56 -16.82
C LYS A 192 -25.26 12.56 -16.03
N PHE A 193 -24.29 13.03 -15.26
CA PHE A 193 -23.33 12.15 -14.59
C PHE A 193 -24.01 11.18 -13.63
N ASP A 194 -24.89 11.68 -12.75
CA ASP A 194 -25.55 10.84 -11.74
C ASP A 194 -26.44 9.77 -12.38
N GLU A 195 -27.13 10.12 -13.47
CA GLU A 195 -27.97 9.18 -14.22
C GLU A 195 -27.13 8.06 -14.84
N LEU A 196 -26.08 8.43 -15.57
CA LEU A 196 -25.19 7.46 -16.24
C LEU A 196 -24.38 6.61 -15.23
N ALA A 197 -23.96 7.18 -14.11
CA ALA A 197 -23.31 6.43 -13.04
C ALA A 197 -24.25 5.43 -12.37
N ALA A 198 -25.54 5.79 -12.21
CA ALA A 198 -26.56 4.89 -11.72
C ALA A 198 -26.88 3.78 -12.71
N GLU A 199 -26.95 4.10 -14.01
CA GLU A 199 -27.14 3.13 -15.09
C GLU A 199 -25.96 2.14 -15.16
N ALA A 200 -24.71 2.61 -15.03
CA ALA A 200 -23.54 1.76 -14.95
C ALA A 200 -23.62 0.76 -13.79
N SER A 201 -24.26 1.12 -12.69
CA SER A 201 -24.38 0.24 -11.53
C SER A 201 -25.30 -0.97 -11.72
N VAL A 202 -26.17 -0.94 -12.72
CA VAL A 202 -27.12 -2.03 -13.04
C VAL A 202 -26.86 -2.69 -14.40
N THR A 203 -25.95 -2.12 -15.20
CA THR A 203 -25.61 -2.65 -16.53
C THR A 203 -24.52 -3.72 -16.38
N PRO A 204 -24.76 -4.96 -16.86
CA PRO A 204 -23.72 -5.98 -16.88
C PRO A 204 -22.51 -5.51 -17.69
N HIS A 205 -21.31 -5.88 -17.26
CA HIS A 205 -20.12 -5.65 -18.05
C HIS A 205 -20.07 -6.68 -19.18
N ASP A 206 -20.41 -6.25 -20.41
CA ASP A 206 -20.72 -7.12 -21.56
C ASP A 206 -19.58 -8.05 -21.99
N SER A 207 -18.34 -7.78 -21.65
CA SER A 207 -17.22 -8.49 -22.25
C SER A 207 -16.81 -9.79 -21.57
N LEU A 208 -17.26 -10.07 -20.37
CA LEU A 208 -16.89 -11.31 -19.66
C LEU A 208 -18.05 -12.05 -18.99
N GLY A 209 -19.26 -11.48 -18.94
CA GLY A 209 -20.42 -12.13 -18.26
C GLY A 209 -20.22 -12.36 -16.75
N MET A 210 -19.11 -11.91 -16.20
CA MET A 210 -18.60 -12.30 -14.88
C MET A 210 -18.76 -11.25 -13.79
N MET A 211 -19.22 -10.05 -14.10
CA MET A 211 -19.50 -9.07 -13.07
C MET A 211 -21.00 -8.92 -12.86
N PRO A 212 -21.52 -9.39 -11.74
CA PRO A 212 -22.89 -9.07 -11.39
C PRO A 212 -23.01 -7.57 -11.16
N PRO A 213 -24.21 -7.01 -11.39
CA PRO A 213 -24.47 -5.61 -11.14
C PRO A 213 -24.16 -5.26 -9.68
N PHE A 214 -23.70 -4.05 -9.47
CA PHE A 214 -23.55 -3.48 -8.13
C PHE A 214 -24.87 -3.55 -7.37
N ILE A 215 -24.82 -3.49 -6.05
CA ILE A 215 -26.01 -3.23 -5.29
C ILE A 215 -26.57 -1.87 -5.77
N PRO A 216 -27.81 -1.80 -6.24
CA PRO A 216 -28.40 -0.54 -6.71
C PRO A 216 -28.23 0.58 -5.67
N GLY A 217 -27.74 1.73 -6.11
CA GLY A 217 -27.46 2.87 -5.23
C GLY A 217 -26.07 2.89 -4.59
N SER A 218 -25.27 1.82 -4.73
CA SER A 218 -23.91 1.77 -4.16
C SER A 218 -22.89 2.66 -4.88
N GLN A 219 -23.19 3.08 -6.12
CA GLN A 219 -22.27 3.91 -6.93
C GLN A 219 -21.83 5.19 -6.20
N LYS A 220 -22.72 5.82 -5.42
CA LYS A 220 -22.38 7.03 -4.66
C LYS A 220 -21.32 6.74 -3.59
N ALA A 221 -21.49 5.66 -2.84
CA ALA A 221 -20.54 5.23 -1.82
C ALA A 221 -19.18 4.88 -2.44
N VAL A 222 -19.19 4.16 -3.57
CA VAL A 222 -17.99 3.78 -4.31
C VAL A 222 -17.26 5.01 -4.85
N LEU A 223 -17.96 5.95 -5.45
CA LEU A 223 -17.38 7.18 -5.98
C LEU A 223 -16.75 8.04 -4.86
N ALA A 224 -17.44 8.14 -3.72
CA ALA A 224 -16.95 8.88 -2.57
C ALA A 224 -15.77 8.20 -1.84
N TRP A 225 -15.64 6.87 -1.97
CA TRP A 225 -14.59 6.15 -1.27
C TRP A 225 -13.25 6.30 -1.99
N ASN A 226 -12.33 6.98 -1.36
CA ASN A 226 -10.96 7.17 -1.83
C ASN A 226 -10.02 7.10 -0.63
N PRO A 227 -9.63 5.90 -0.20
CA PRO A 227 -8.79 5.74 0.97
C PRO A 227 -7.42 6.37 0.73
N GLU A 228 -6.91 7.00 1.77
CA GLU A 228 -5.54 7.50 1.78
C GLU A 228 -4.58 6.31 1.60
N ARG A 229 -3.71 6.42 0.59
CA ARG A 229 -2.75 5.36 0.26
C ARG A 229 -1.74 5.17 1.39
N GLY A 230 -1.34 3.91 1.58
CA GLY A 230 -0.43 3.56 2.66
C GLY A 230 -1.03 3.71 4.04
N ARG A 231 -2.36 3.78 4.14
CA ARG A 231 -3.08 3.78 5.41
C ARG A 231 -3.57 2.37 5.74
N ILE A 232 -3.44 1.99 7.00
CA ILE A 232 -4.12 0.82 7.54
C ILE A 232 -5.60 1.16 7.68
N PRO A 233 -6.53 0.40 7.05
CA PRO A 233 -7.95 0.71 7.07
C PRO A 233 -8.53 0.57 8.48
N THR A 234 -9.50 1.41 8.79
CA THR A 234 -10.38 1.25 9.95
C THR A 234 -11.53 0.30 9.63
N ASP A 235 -12.24 -0.15 10.64
CA ASP A 235 -13.44 -0.98 10.43
C ASP A 235 -14.53 -0.21 9.66
N THR A 236 -14.57 1.12 9.81
CA THR A 236 -15.47 1.99 9.02
C THR A 236 -15.09 1.97 7.54
N ASP A 237 -13.80 1.95 7.21
CA ASP A 237 -13.35 1.84 5.81
C ASP A 237 -13.78 0.49 5.21
N LEU A 238 -13.68 -0.58 5.98
CA LEU A 238 -14.10 -1.92 5.55
C LEU A 238 -15.61 -2.10 5.48
N ALA A 239 -16.38 -1.27 6.15
CA ALA A 239 -17.84 -1.34 6.11
C ALA A 239 -18.42 -1.12 4.69
N LEU A 240 -17.65 -0.51 3.78
CA LEU A 240 -18.05 -0.39 2.38
C LEU A 240 -18.24 -1.76 1.69
N GLU A 241 -17.67 -2.84 2.21
CA GLU A 241 -17.92 -4.20 1.69
C GLU A 241 -19.40 -4.54 1.62
N CYS A 242 -20.22 -4.03 2.56
CA CYS A 242 -21.68 -4.23 2.54
C CYS A 242 -22.37 -3.58 1.34
N CYS A 243 -21.73 -2.64 0.66
CA CYS A 243 -22.24 -2.00 -0.56
C CYS A 243 -21.87 -2.78 -1.83
N LEU A 244 -21.06 -3.83 -1.73
CA LEU A 244 -20.61 -4.66 -2.83
C LEU A 244 -21.34 -6.01 -2.78
N ALA A 245 -21.78 -6.49 -3.94
CA ALA A 245 -22.38 -7.83 -4.00
C ALA A 245 -21.30 -8.88 -3.69
N ASP A 246 -21.68 -9.94 -2.96
CA ASP A 246 -20.78 -11.05 -2.59
C ASP A 246 -20.03 -11.65 -3.78
N SER A 247 -20.71 -11.74 -4.93
CA SER A 247 -20.12 -12.21 -6.18
C SER A 247 -19.04 -11.28 -6.72
N VAL A 248 -19.19 -9.95 -6.56
CA VAL A 248 -18.15 -8.98 -6.92
C VAL A 248 -16.95 -9.14 -6.00
N LEU A 249 -17.19 -9.31 -4.71
CA LEU A 249 -16.13 -9.52 -3.73
C LEU A 249 -15.38 -10.84 -3.97
N ARG A 250 -16.08 -11.91 -4.36
CA ARG A 250 -15.44 -13.21 -4.65
C ARG A 250 -14.70 -13.18 -6.00
N ASN A 251 -15.27 -12.55 -7.02
CA ASN A 251 -14.71 -12.53 -8.38
C ASN A 251 -13.70 -11.41 -8.59
N SER A 252 -13.61 -10.42 -7.67
CA SER A 252 -12.74 -9.25 -7.84
C SER A 252 -11.26 -9.61 -7.97
N LEU A 253 -10.86 -10.76 -7.46
CA LEU A 253 -9.48 -11.23 -7.54
C LEU A 253 -9.21 -12.09 -8.79
N GLY A 254 -10.22 -12.29 -9.67
CA GLY A 254 -10.04 -13.06 -10.90
C GLY A 254 -9.80 -14.55 -10.70
N TRP A 255 -10.12 -15.06 -9.52
CA TRP A 255 -9.80 -16.44 -9.11
C TRP A 255 -10.85 -17.47 -9.50
N VAL A 256 -11.93 -17.07 -10.19
CA VAL A 256 -13.09 -17.95 -10.44
C VAL A 256 -12.75 -19.12 -11.36
N ASP A 257 -11.73 -18.99 -12.23
CA ASP A 257 -11.36 -20.01 -13.21
C ASP A 257 -9.89 -20.48 -13.11
N TRP A 258 -9.18 -20.07 -12.08
CA TRP A 258 -7.80 -20.52 -11.90
C TRP A 258 -7.75 -21.70 -10.96
N PRO A 259 -6.96 -22.72 -11.26
CA PRO A 259 -6.70 -23.80 -10.30
C PRO A 259 -6.19 -23.19 -9.00
N GLU A 260 -6.64 -23.74 -7.89
CA GLU A 260 -6.19 -23.32 -6.57
C GLU A 260 -4.67 -23.15 -6.55
N PRO A 261 -4.13 -21.97 -6.14
CA PRO A 261 -2.69 -21.80 -6.09
C PRO A 261 -2.08 -22.88 -5.20
N ALA A 262 -0.97 -23.44 -5.63
CA ALA A 262 -0.29 -24.50 -4.89
C ALA A 262 0.18 -24.04 -3.50
N VAL A 263 0.26 -22.72 -3.29
CA VAL A 263 0.69 -22.11 -2.03
C VAL A 263 -0.37 -21.09 -1.58
N PRO A 264 -0.78 -21.11 -0.29
CA PRO A 264 -1.72 -20.13 0.24
C PRO A 264 -1.21 -18.70 0.05
N VAL A 265 -2.07 -17.82 -0.45
CA VAL A 265 -1.75 -16.38 -0.54
C VAL A 265 -2.05 -15.74 0.80
N ILE A 266 -1.03 -15.20 1.44
CA ILE A 266 -1.14 -14.49 2.71
C ILE A 266 -0.98 -12.99 2.46
N TRP A 267 -1.91 -12.18 2.97
CA TRP A 267 -1.90 -10.74 2.83
C TRP A 267 -1.32 -10.05 4.07
N TYR A 268 -0.51 -9.04 3.84
CA TYR A 268 0.10 -8.21 4.87
C TYR A 268 -0.18 -6.73 4.60
N PHE A 269 -0.21 -5.91 5.62
CA PHE A 269 -0.04 -4.48 5.44
C PHE A 269 1.43 -4.18 5.16
N SER A 270 1.69 -3.28 4.23
CA SER A 270 3.04 -2.81 3.88
C SER A 270 3.77 -2.31 5.13
N ALA A 271 5.05 -2.60 5.24
CA ALA A 271 5.89 -2.07 6.31
C ALA A 271 5.88 -0.54 6.33
N THR A 272 5.81 0.09 5.15
CA THR A 272 5.67 1.55 5.01
C THR A 272 4.35 2.06 5.57
N ALA A 273 3.23 1.35 5.32
CA ALA A 273 1.92 1.69 5.90
C ALA A 273 1.92 1.55 7.43
N VAL A 274 2.58 0.50 7.94
CA VAL A 274 2.76 0.29 9.38
C VAL A 274 3.58 1.42 10.00
N ALA A 275 4.70 1.81 9.37
CA ALA A 275 5.54 2.92 9.82
C ALA A 275 4.79 4.26 9.80
N ALA A 276 4.07 4.55 8.71
CA ALA A 276 3.27 5.77 8.60
C ALA A 276 2.18 5.84 9.68
N ASN A 277 1.50 4.73 9.95
CA ASN A 277 0.48 4.64 11.01
C ASN A 277 1.09 4.81 12.41
N PHE A 278 2.26 4.24 12.67
CA PHE A 278 3.00 4.46 13.91
C PHE A 278 3.39 5.93 14.07
N LEU A 279 4.00 6.54 13.05
CA LEU A 279 4.40 7.95 13.08
C LEU A 279 3.20 8.89 13.28
N LYS A 280 2.05 8.59 12.67
CA LYS A 280 0.81 9.35 12.82
C LYS A 280 0.33 9.40 14.28
N ARG A 281 0.50 8.31 15.02
CA ARG A 281 0.08 8.21 16.44
C ARG A 281 1.07 8.83 17.42
N LEU A 282 2.32 9.00 17.01
CA LEU A 282 3.29 9.68 17.85
C LEU A 282 2.95 11.17 17.97
N PRO A 283 3.06 11.76 19.18
CA PRO A 283 2.99 13.21 19.32
C PRO A 283 4.07 13.91 18.48
N TYR A 284 3.76 15.09 17.99
CA TYR A 284 4.69 15.91 17.19
C TYR A 284 6.07 16.04 17.85
N ALA A 285 6.09 16.37 19.17
CA ALA A 285 7.35 16.52 19.92
C ALA A 285 8.19 15.23 19.99
N ALA A 286 7.54 14.05 19.94
CA ALA A 286 8.25 12.77 19.90
C ALA A 286 8.85 12.53 18.50
N ARG A 287 8.08 12.80 17.43
CA ARG A 287 8.56 12.68 16.05
C ARG A 287 9.77 13.58 15.78
N MET A 288 9.76 14.81 16.28
CA MET A 288 10.88 15.76 16.14
C MET A 288 12.15 15.32 16.89
N ARG A 289 12.05 14.37 17.80
CA ARG A 289 13.19 13.82 18.57
C ARG A 289 13.78 12.56 17.96
N ILE A 290 13.21 12.02 16.91
CA ILE A 290 13.78 10.85 16.19
C ILE A 290 15.08 11.31 15.50
N ARG A 291 16.21 10.75 15.91
CA ARG A 291 17.55 11.09 15.41
C ARG A 291 18.21 9.94 14.65
N LEU A 292 17.88 8.72 15.06
CA LEU A 292 18.41 7.51 14.42
C LEU A 292 17.51 7.10 13.23
N PRO A 293 18.06 6.36 12.27
CA PRO A 293 17.30 5.93 11.11
C PRO A 293 16.08 5.10 11.48
N ILE A 294 15.01 5.29 10.73
CA ILE A 294 13.90 4.35 10.63
C ILE A 294 14.20 3.42 9.46
N VAL A 295 14.23 2.13 9.72
CA VAL A 295 14.41 1.08 8.71
C VAL A 295 13.05 0.47 8.38
N ILE A 296 12.68 0.49 7.11
CA ILE A 296 11.45 -0.10 6.61
C ILE A 296 11.84 -1.23 5.65
N ARG A 297 11.37 -2.45 5.92
CA ARG A 297 11.71 -3.63 5.13
C ARG A 297 10.45 -4.23 4.51
N GLU A 298 10.27 -3.99 3.23
CA GLU A 298 9.20 -4.58 2.42
C GLU A 298 9.64 -5.96 1.93
N GLU A 299 9.48 -6.96 2.78
CA GLU A 299 9.96 -8.33 2.52
C GLU A 299 8.84 -9.30 2.11
N ARG A 300 7.58 -8.84 2.15
CA ARG A 300 6.41 -9.69 1.90
C ARG A 300 5.40 -8.95 1.05
N ARG A 301 4.55 -9.72 0.36
CA ARG A 301 3.45 -9.16 -0.40
C ARG A 301 2.51 -8.35 0.49
N ALA A 302 2.27 -7.11 0.13
CA ALA A 302 1.37 -6.22 0.84
C ALA A 302 -0.03 -6.21 0.19
N ALA A 303 -1.05 -5.97 1.01
CA ALA A 303 -2.34 -5.51 0.56
C ALA A 303 -2.14 -4.13 -0.06
N GLU A 304 -2.64 -3.92 -1.27
CA GLU A 304 -2.24 -2.80 -2.10
C GLU A 304 -0.73 -2.82 -2.43
N TYR A 305 -0.31 -2.26 -3.55
CA TYR A 305 1.09 -2.30 -3.98
C TYR A 305 1.96 -1.38 -3.12
N CYS A 306 3.13 -1.86 -2.68
CA CYS A 306 4.03 -1.11 -1.80
C CYS A 306 4.56 0.18 -2.44
N GLU A 307 4.61 0.27 -3.76
CA GLU A 307 5.01 1.48 -4.48
C GLU A 307 4.12 2.69 -4.18
N SER A 308 2.84 2.46 -3.88
CA SER A 308 1.94 3.55 -3.52
C SER A 308 2.07 4.01 -2.07
N HIS A 309 2.71 3.22 -1.23
CA HIS A 309 2.83 3.50 0.20
C HIS A 309 3.94 4.51 0.52
N VAL A 310 4.93 4.68 -0.36
CA VAL A 310 6.04 5.61 -0.14
C VAL A 310 5.55 7.04 0.08
N ARG A 311 4.45 7.42 -0.54
CA ARG A 311 3.83 8.74 -0.32
C ARG A 311 3.38 8.96 1.12
N ALA A 312 3.00 7.91 1.84
CA ALA A 312 2.49 8.00 3.19
C ALA A 312 3.54 8.47 4.21
N ILE A 313 4.83 8.22 3.95
CA ILE A 313 5.92 8.68 4.82
C ILE A 313 6.44 10.06 4.48
N ALA A 314 6.17 10.56 3.27
CA ALA A 314 6.68 11.85 2.80
C ALA A 314 6.31 13.05 3.72
N PRO A 315 5.10 13.15 4.31
CA PRO A 315 4.77 14.22 5.23
C PRO A 315 5.69 14.30 6.44
N TYR A 316 6.09 13.15 7.00
CA TYR A 316 6.94 13.08 8.20
C TYR A 316 8.38 13.47 7.89
N LEU A 317 8.88 13.15 6.70
CA LEU A 317 10.21 13.59 6.24
C LEU A 317 10.26 15.11 6.01
N ARG A 318 9.15 15.71 5.56
CA ARG A 318 9.03 17.16 5.43
C ARG A 318 8.91 17.85 6.78
N GLU A 319 8.18 17.24 7.72
CA GLU A 319 7.98 17.74 9.08
C GLU A 319 9.30 17.75 9.88
N ASN A 320 10.09 16.68 9.79
CA ASN A 320 11.36 16.55 10.49
C ASN A 320 12.53 16.38 9.49
N PRO A 321 13.25 17.47 9.15
CA PRO A 321 14.38 17.41 8.21
C PRO A 321 15.57 16.56 8.69
N SER A 322 15.64 16.24 9.98
CA SER A 322 16.67 15.37 10.57
C SER A 322 16.30 13.89 10.46
N LEU A 323 15.04 13.57 10.19
CA LEU A 323 14.58 12.19 10.04
C LEU A 323 15.28 11.53 8.85
N ARG A 324 15.72 10.30 9.06
CA ARG A 324 16.28 9.44 8.02
C ARG A 324 15.44 8.19 7.93
N ILE A 325 15.05 7.83 6.74
CA ILE A 325 14.31 6.58 6.47
C ILE A 325 15.09 5.80 5.42
N GLU A 326 15.38 4.56 5.75
CA GLU A 326 15.98 3.57 4.86
C GLU A 326 14.90 2.57 4.49
N LEU A 327 14.48 2.59 3.22
CA LEU A 327 13.46 1.72 2.66
C LEU A 327 14.14 0.59 1.86
N TYR A 328 13.99 -0.62 2.33
CA TYR A 328 14.44 -1.83 1.67
C TYR A 328 13.25 -2.51 0.99
N VAL A 329 13.32 -2.68 -0.32
CA VAL A 329 12.24 -3.26 -1.14
C VAL A 329 12.76 -4.51 -1.82
N GLY A 330 12.13 -5.64 -1.57
CA GLY A 330 12.45 -6.89 -2.23
C GLY A 330 12.04 -6.86 -3.71
N PHE A 331 12.99 -6.97 -4.62
CA PHE A 331 12.69 -6.94 -6.05
C PHE A 331 11.74 -8.07 -6.44
N TRP A 332 12.03 -9.30 -6.02
CA TRP A 332 11.28 -10.50 -6.38
C TRP A 332 10.06 -10.76 -5.49
N THR A 333 10.01 -10.18 -4.31
CA THR A 333 8.91 -10.40 -3.37
C THR A 333 7.85 -9.31 -3.40
N ASN A 334 8.23 -8.10 -3.83
CA ASN A 334 7.33 -6.93 -3.82
C ASN A 334 7.14 -6.30 -5.20
N LEU A 335 8.24 -5.97 -5.90
CA LEU A 335 8.13 -5.27 -7.19
C LEU A 335 7.70 -6.23 -8.31
N VAL A 336 8.25 -7.44 -8.36
CA VAL A 336 7.82 -8.46 -9.33
C VAL A 336 6.75 -9.32 -8.67
N HIS A 337 5.55 -9.29 -9.23
CA HIS A 337 4.43 -10.00 -8.63
C HIS A 337 4.68 -11.53 -8.60
N PRO A 338 4.66 -12.17 -7.41
CA PRO A 338 4.92 -13.62 -7.26
C PRO A 338 4.03 -14.51 -8.15
N PHE A 339 2.80 -14.08 -8.39
CA PHE A 339 1.86 -14.79 -9.27
C PHE A 339 2.41 -15.04 -10.68
N TRP A 340 3.17 -14.10 -11.24
CA TRP A 340 3.79 -14.28 -12.55
C TRP A 340 4.91 -15.31 -12.50
N LEU A 341 5.64 -15.38 -11.39
CA LEU A 341 6.67 -16.40 -11.18
C LEU A 341 6.04 -17.78 -10.99
N GLU A 342 4.91 -17.89 -10.32
CA GLU A 342 4.17 -19.14 -10.14
C GLU A 342 3.52 -19.63 -11.46
N SER A 343 3.02 -18.72 -12.27
CA SER A 343 2.49 -19.05 -13.61
C SER A 343 3.56 -19.63 -14.52
N LEU A 344 4.81 -19.18 -14.38
CA LEU A 344 5.98 -19.75 -15.07
C LEU A 344 6.26 -21.20 -14.66
N ILE A 345 6.03 -21.53 -13.37
CA ILE A 345 6.30 -22.86 -12.82
C ILE A 345 5.27 -23.88 -13.33
N HIS A 346 4.02 -23.46 -13.57
CA HIS A 346 2.90 -24.37 -13.88
C HIS A 346 2.68 -24.59 -15.39
N GLU A 347 3.62 -24.21 -16.27
CA GLU A 347 3.67 -24.52 -17.71
C GLU A 347 2.42 -24.11 -18.54
N ARG A 348 1.41 -23.47 -17.94
CA ARG A 348 0.13 -23.25 -18.65
C ARG A 348 0.08 -21.99 -19.50
N ASP A 349 0.95 -20.97 -19.23
CA ASP A 349 0.91 -19.68 -19.91
C ASP A 349 2.30 -19.06 -20.15
N VAL A 350 3.30 -19.88 -20.39
CA VAL A 350 4.70 -19.44 -20.56
C VAL A 350 4.89 -18.43 -21.69
N GLY A 351 4.00 -18.43 -22.68
CA GLY A 351 4.03 -17.47 -23.79
C GLY A 351 3.60 -16.05 -23.43
N LEU A 352 3.05 -15.81 -22.23
CA LEU A 352 2.42 -14.53 -21.87
C LEU A 352 3.34 -13.60 -21.05
N ILE A 353 4.51 -14.04 -20.59
CA ILE A 353 5.40 -13.17 -19.84
C ILE A 353 6.24 -12.34 -20.79
N SER A 354 5.82 -11.11 -20.99
CA SER A 354 6.61 -10.13 -21.72
C SER A 354 7.62 -9.44 -20.80
N LYS A 355 8.69 -8.89 -21.41
CA LYS A 355 9.64 -8.01 -20.68
C LYS A 355 8.92 -6.88 -19.93
N GLN A 356 7.77 -6.46 -20.39
CA GLN A 356 6.96 -5.42 -19.77
C GLN A 356 6.45 -5.84 -18.38
N HIS A 357 6.10 -7.11 -18.17
CA HIS A 357 5.64 -7.61 -16.87
C HIS A 357 6.68 -7.50 -15.76
N LEU A 358 7.97 -7.57 -16.12
CA LEU A 358 9.08 -7.44 -15.17
C LEU A 358 9.49 -5.96 -14.95
N LEU A 359 9.49 -5.18 -16.04
CA LEU A 359 10.05 -3.82 -15.99
C LEU A 359 9.04 -2.77 -15.49
N ARG A 360 7.74 -3.00 -15.71
CA ARG A 360 6.74 -1.98 -15.40
C ARG A 360 6.53 -1.76 -13.90
N PRO A 361 6.39 -2.78 -13.03
CA PRO A 361 6.26 -2.52 -11.61
C PRO A 361 7.45 -1.72 -11.06
N PHE A 362 8.62 -1.99 -11.61
CA PHE A 362 9.81 -1.22 -11.29
C PHE A 362 9.73 0.22 -11.80
N ALA A 363 9.25 0.44 -13.03
CA ALA A 363 9.05 1.78 -13.57
C ALA A 363 7.99 2.55 -12.78
N ASP A 364 6.85 1.92 -12.45
CA ASP A 364 5.79 2.52 -11.63
C ASP A 364 6.31 2.91 -10.23
N PHE A 365 7.14 2.07 -9.63
CA PHE A 365 7.80 2.38 -8.36
C PHE A 365 8.75 3.58 -8.47
N LEU A 366 9.55 3.66 -9.55
CA LEU A 366 10.42 4.81 -9.81
C LEU A 366 9.61 6.09 -10.06
N ASP A 367 8.49 6.01 -10.76
CA ASP A 367 7.59 7.13 -10.98
C ASP A 367 7.02 7.65 -9.65
N GLU A 368 6.59 6.77 -8.75
CA GLU A 368 6.15 7.16 -7.40
C GLU A 368 7.26 7.84 -6.59
N LEU A 369 8.48 7.32 -6.65
CA LEU A 369 9.64 7.95 -6.01
C LEU A 369 9.92 9.32 -6.61
N SER A 370 9.80 9.47 -7.94
CA SER A 370 10.02 10.74 -8.61
C SER A 370 9.02 11.80 -8.16
N LEU A 371 7.75 11.45 -7.96
CA LEU A 371 6.70 12.37 -7.50
C LEU A 371 6.99 12.96 -6.11
N ILE A 372 7.60 12.19 -5.21
CA ILE A 372 7.97 12.69 -3.87
C ILE A 372 9.31 13.42 -3.86
N SER A 373 10.19 13.13 -4.82
CA SER A 373 11.54 13.71 -4.92
C SER A 373 11.54 15.02 -5.73
N SER A 374 10.67 15.15 -6.73
CA SER A 374 10.65 16.26 -7.70
C SER A 374 9.50 17.24 -7.48
N GLY A 375 8.65 17.01 -6.48
CA GLY A 375 7.52 17.89 -6.15
C GLY A 375 7.97 19.29 -5.65
N PRO A 376 7.03 20.22 -5.45
CA PRO A 376 7.32 21.59 -4.99
C PRO A 376 8.03 21.64 -3.62
N SER A 377 7.99 20.54 -2.88
CA SER A 377 8.73 20.37 -1.62
C SER A 377 9.40 18.98 -1.64
N PRO A 378 10.59 18.87 -2.26
CA PRO A 378 11.28 17.60 -2.39
C PRO A 378 11.62 17.02 -1.02
N VAL A 379 11.43 15.72 -0.89
CA VAL A 379 11.70 15.00 0.35
C VAL A 379 13.20 14.73 0.44
N LYS A 380 13.78 15.04 1.60
CA LYS A 380 15.15 14.69 1.96
C LYS A 380 15.15 13.60 3.03
N GLY A 381 16.23 12.83 3.10
CA GLY A 381 16.39 11.83 4.16
C GLY A 381 15.73 10.48 3.87
N LEU A 382 15.24 10.24 2.66
CA LEU A 382 14.81 8.92 2.19
C LEU A 382 15.94 8.28 1.38
N SER A 383 16.36 7.09 1.78
CA SER A 383 17.25 6.21 1.01
C SER A 383 16.47 4.96 0.62
N VAL A 384 16.53 4.56 -0.65
CA VAL A 384 15.82 3.38 -1.15
C VAL A 384 16.81 2.36 -1.63
N HIS A 385 16.66 1.14 -1.12
CA HIS A 385 17.48 -0.02 -1.43
C HIS A 385 16.60 -1.09 -2.06
N ILE A 386 16.91 -1.46 -3.30
CA ILE A 386 16.20 -2.56 -3.98
C ILE A 386 17.03 -3.80 -3.79
N GLU A 387 16.48 -4.76 -3.05
CA GLU A 387 17.14 -6.00 -2.71
C GLU A 387 16.68 -7.13 -3.64
N GLY A 388 17.61 -7.75 -4.35
CA GLY A 388 17.41 -9.03 -5.00
C GLY A 388 18.31 -10.05 -4.33
N ARG A 389 17.80 -10.84 -3.40
CA ARG A 389 18.60 -11.89 -2.76
C ARG A 389 19.15 -12.84 -3.82
N MET A 390 20.37 -13.31 -3.62
CA MET A 390 21.05 -14.13 -4.63
C MET A 390 20.28 -15.43 -4.91
N ASP A 391 19.78 -16.09 -3.88
CA ASP A 391 18.97 -17.31 -3.97
C ASP A 391 17.66 -17.08 -4.73
N GLU A 392 16.92 -16.02 -4.41
CA GLU A 392 15.71 -15.61 -5.11
C GLU A 392 15.99 -15.22 -6.56
N SER A 393 17.07 -14.47 -6.80
CA SER A 393 17.47 -14.05 -8.14
C SER A 393 17.89 -15.23 -9.02
N VAL A 394 18.59 -16.22 -8.47
CA VAL A 394 18.99 -17.44 -9.18
C VAL A 394 17.76 -18.28 -9.51
N ALA A 395 16.82 -18.44 -8.55
CA ALA A 395 15.58 -19.18 -8.76
C ALA A 395 14.72 -18.50 -9.85
N ALA A 396 14.47 -17.20 -9.73
CA ALA A 396 13.70 -16.42 -10.70
C ALA A 396 14.35 -16.44 -12.09
N TRP A 397 15.68 -16.30 -12.17
CA TRP A 397 16.40 -16.37 -13.44
C TRP A 397 16.38 -17.77 -14.06
N GLY A 398 16.38 -18.81 -13.23
CA GLY A 398 16.17 -20.20 -13.66
C GLY A 398 14.80 -20.37 -14.31
N MET A 399 13.74 -19.87 -13.69
CA MET A 399 12.37 -19.87 -14.22
C MET A 399 12.25 -19.10 -15.53
N ILE A 400 12.80 -17.89 -15.61
CA ILE A 400 12.80 -17.07 -16.83
C ILE A 400 13.50 -17.79 -17.99
N LYS A 401 14.64 -18.43 -17.73
CA LYS A 401 15.38 -19.20 -18.75
C LYS A 401 14.61 -20.43 -19.20
N HIS A 402 13.98 -21.14 -18.30
CA HIS A 402 13.14 -22.28 -18.65
C HIS A 402 11.96 -21.84 -19.53
N ALA A 403 11.27 -20.78 -19.16
CA ALA A 403 10.19 -20.20 -19.93
C ALA A 403 10.62 -19.75 -21.34
N ALA A 404 11.85 -19.26 -21.50
CA ALA A 404 12.38 -18.81 -22.78
C ALA A 404 12.84 -19.97 -23.69
N SER A 405 12.94 -21.19 -23.14
CA SER A 405 13.36 -22.40 -23.89
C SER A 405 12.19 -23.24 -24.39
N LEU A 406 10.98 -22.96 -23.93
CA LEU A 406 9.73 -23.55 -24.38
C LEU A 406 9.15 -22.77 -25.57
#